data_57de0d258668332770349a4382bab622
#
_entry.id   57de0d258668332770349a4382bab622
#
_cell.length_a   1.000
_cell.length_b   1.000
_cell.length_c   1.000
_cell.angle_alpha   90.00
_cell.angle_beta   90.00
_cell.angle_gamma   90.00
#
_symmetry.space_group_name_H-M   'P 1'
#
loop_
_entity.id
_entity.type
_entity.pdbx_description
1 polymer ?
#
loop_
_entity_poly.entity_id
_entity_poly.type
_entity_poly.pdbx_seq_one_letter_code
_entity_poly.pdbx_strand_id
1 'polypeptide(L)'
;MEDMKEVCVLYGGNSSEREVSLKSGKFIHKSLLKNGHKSHLVDYADLTELEKLKDFNLVFIALHGEEGESGILQSKMDKAGIDYTGSGFEACKNSWDKEICKNILRQHNLPTPDFYVYKTFQEIIESKNEIEEQFQEGVFIKPCKEGSSIDIIKVSYVS
;
A
#
# COMPACT_ATOMS: atom_id res chain seq x y z
N MET A 1 26.59 -16.89 18.03
CA MET A 1 26.62 -16.02 16.83
C MET A 1 25.22 -16.11 16.25
N GLU A 2 24.46 -15.02 16.23
CA GLU A 2 23.21 -15.00 15.47
C GLU A 2 23.55 -15.30 14.01
N ASP A 3 22.85 -16.25 13.41
CA ASP A 3 23.03 -16.57 12.00
C ASP A 3 22.77 -15.32 11.16
N MET A 4 23.77 -14.89 10.41
CA MET A 4 23.64 -13.78 9.49
C MET A 4 22.58 -14.13 8.45
N LYS A 5 21.40 -13.50 8.57
CA LYS A 5 20.31 -13.71 7.60
C LYS A 5 20.65 -13.05 6.26
N GLU A 6 20.31 -13.76 5.20
CA GLU A 6 20.37 -13.26 3.84
C GLU A 6 19.02 -12.68 3.46
N VAL A 7 18.96 -11.35 3.29
CA VAL A 7 17.72 -10.59 3.11
C VAL A 7 17.64 -10.06 1.68
N CYS A 8 16.57 -10.40 0.98
CA CYS A 8 16.18 -9.73 -0.25
C CYS A 8 15.45 -8.43 0.08
N VAL A 9 15.87 -7.30 -0.46
CA VAL A 9 15.08 -6.06 -0.46
C VAL A 9 14.39 -5.96 -1.81
N LEU A 10 13.09 -6.24 -1.82
CA LEU A 10 12.25 -6.19 -3.01
C LEU A 10 11.73 -4.76 -3.19
N TYR A 11 12.17 -4.09 -4.26
CA TYR A 11 11.95 -2.67 -4.47
C TYR A 11 11.61 -2.35 -5.94
N GLY A 12 11.45 -1.09 -6.31
CA GLY A 12 11.17 -0.64 -7.68
C GLY A 12 9.74 -0.93 -8.12
N GLY A 13 9.56 -1.96 -8.93
CA GLY A 13 8.24 -2.32 -9.50
C GLY A 13 7.79 -1.37 -10.62
N ASN A 14 6.51 -1.44 -11.01
CA ASN A 14 5.96 -0.65 -12.12
C ASN A 14 4.85 0.33 -11.69
N SER A 15 4.63 0.48 -10.37
CA SER A 15 3.61 1.40 -9.85
C SER A 15 4.01 2.87 -10.08
N SER A 16 3.04 3.77 -9.95
CA SER A 16 3.27 5.23 -9.97
C SER A 16 4.23 5.69 -8.88
N GLU A 17 4.47 4.87 -7.86
CA GLU A 17 5.37 5.15 -6.73
C GLU A 17 6.78 4.52 -6.87
N ARG A 18 7.14 4.06 -8.08
CA ARG A 18 8.44 3.42 -8.36
C ARG A 18 9.64 4.19 -7.80
N GLU A 19 9.70 5.50 -8.03
CA GLU A 19 10.81 6.35 -7.57
C GLU A 19 10.94 6.39 -6.05
N VAL A 20 9.83 6.35 -5.34
CA VAL A 20 9.80 6.27 -3.86
C VAL A 20 10.34 4.92 -3.42
N SER A 21 9.89 3.85 -4.06
CA SER A 21 10.34 2.49 -3.79
C SER A 21 11.84 2.30 -4.03
N LEU A 22 12.38 2.86 -5.12
CA LEU A 22 13.82 2.82 -5.40
C LEU A 22 14.66 3.50 -4.32
N LYS A 23 14.19 4.62 -3.79
CA LYS A 23 14.86 5.34 -2.67
C LYS A 23 14.78 4.56 -1.37
N SER A 24 13.58 4.10 -1.01
CA SER A 24 13.34 3.30 0.20
C SER A 24 14.17 2.03 0.21
N GLY A 25 14.15 1.27 -0.89
CA GLY A 25 14.89 0.02 -1.00
C GLY A 25 16.40 0.20 -0.85
N LYS A 26 16.98 1.23 -1.50
CA LYS A 26 18.42 1.55 -1.36
C LYS A 26 18.78 1.95 0.07
N PHE A 27 17.91 2.66 0.78
CA PHE A 27 18.15 3.05 2.16
C PHE A 27 18.11 1.83 3.08
N ILE A 28 17.08 0.97 2.93
CA ILE A 28 16.92 -0.27 3.70
C ILE A 28 18.11 -1.20 3.47
N HIS A 29 18.51 -1.41 2.22
CA HIS A 29 19.67 -2.23 1.87
C HIS A 29 20.96 -1.77 2.59
N LYS A 30 21.27 -0.47 2.52
CA LYS A 30 22.42 0.11 3.23
C LYS A 30 22.34 -0.10 4.74
N SER A 31 21.14 0.03 5.32
CA SER A 31 20.93 -0.15 6.75
C SER A 31 21.11 -1.60 7.17
N LEU A 32 20.63 -2.56 6.40
CA LEU A 32 20.85 -3.98 6.64
C LEU A 32 22.33 -4.36 6.60
N LEU A 33 23.07 -3.90 5.59
CA LEU A 33 24.51 -4.12 5.50
C LEU A 33 25.26 -3.52 6.69
N LYS A 34 24.90 -2.30 7.11
CA LYS A 34 25.51 -1.64 8.28
C LYS A 34 25.28 -2.41 9.58
N ASN A 35 24.16 -3.14 9.69
CA ASN A 35 23.82 -3.95 10.85
C ASN A 35 24.28 -5.42 10.74
N GLY A 36 25.15 -5.73 9.77
CA GLY A 36 25.81 -7.02 9.64
C GLY A 36 25.00 -8.11 8.93
N HIS A 37 23.84 -7.77 8.35
CA HIS A 37 23.10 -8.70 7.51
C HIS A 37 23.62 -8.72 6.08
N LYS A 38 23.57 -9.87 5.43
CA LYS A 38 23.70 -9.92 3.96
C LYS A 38 22.42 -9.39 3.33
N SER A 39 22.54 -8.47 2.40
CA SER A 39 21.38 -7.87 1.77
C SER A 39 21.56 -7.77 0.25
N HIS A 40 20.50 -8.04 -0.49
CA HIS A 40 20.44 -8.02 -1.95
C HIS A 40 19.28 -7.15 -2.40
N LEU A 41 19.53 -6.30 -3.40
CA LEU A 41 18.49 -5.49 -4.04
C LEU A 41 17.91 -6.27 -5.22
N VAL A 42 16.60 -6.48 -5.25
CA VAL A 42 15.90 -7.11 -6.37
C VAL A 42 14.80 -6.15 -6.84
N ASP A 43 14.91 -5.68 -8.06
CA ASP A 43 13.85 -4.87 -8.67
C ASP A 43 12.68 -5.79 -9.07
N TYR A 44 11.49 -5.51 -8.54
CA TYR A 44 10.30 -6.32 -8.83
C TYR A 44 9.91 -6.27 -10.31
N ALA A 45 10.20 -5.18 -11.01
CA ALA A 45 9.96 -5.07 -12.46
C ALA A 45 10.81 -6.08 -13.28
N ASP A 46 11.98 -6.47 -12.76
CA ASP A 46 12.89 -7.40 -13.43
C ASP A 46 12.70 -8.86 -12.95
N LEU A 47 11.84 -9.07 -11.93
CA LEU A 47 11.62 -10.39 -11.35
C LEU A 47 10.75 -11.25 -12.27
N THR A 48 11.34 -12.24 -12.92
CA THR A 48 10.64 -13.13 -13.84
C THR A 48 9.89 -14.27 -13.15
N GLU A 49 10.37 -14.71 -11.98
CA GLU A 49 9.84 -15.85 -11.23
C GLU A 49 9.91 -15.56 -9.74
N LEU A 50 8.76 -15.62 -9.05
CA LEU A 50 8.67 -15.33 -7.61
C LEU A 50 9.46 -16.35 -6.78
N GLU A 51 9.56 -17.58 -7.25
CA GLU A 51 10.26 -18.69 -6.62
C GLU A 51 11.73 -18.41 -6.35
N LYS A 52 12.38 -17.54 -7.12
CA LYS A 52 13.77 -17.08 -6.88
C LYS A 52 13.95 -16.37 -5.54
N LEU A 53 12.86 -15.86 -4.97
CA LEU A 53 12.91 -15.24 -3.65
C LEU A 53 13.04 -16.26 -2.50
N LYS A 54 12.83 -17.56 -2.75
CA LYS A 54 13.05 -18.63 -1.76
C LYS A 54 14.50 -18.84 -1.38
N ASP A 55 15.43 -18.34 -2.19
CA ASP A 55 16.86 -18.42 -1.91
C ASP A 55 17.28 -17.50 -0.74
N PHE A 56 16.39 -16.61 -0.32
CA PHE A 56 16.62 -15.68 0.79
C PHE A 56 15.89 -16.15 2.06
N ASN A 57 16.47 -15.84 3.22
CA ASN A 57 15.83 -16.11 4.50
C ASN A 57 14.63 -15.21 4.80
N LEU A 58 14.58 -14.03 4.17
CA LEU A 58 13.52 -13.04 4.35
C LEU A 58 13.46 -12.11 3.16
N VAL A 59 12.26 -11.75 2.72
CA VAL A 59 12.02 -10.69 1.75
C VAL A 59 11.56 -9.44 2.47
N PHE A 60 12.34 -8.37 2.40
CA PHE A 60 11.90 -7.06 2.85
C PHE A 60 11.15 -6.36 1.73
N ILE A 61 9.84 -6.21 1.87
CA ILE A 61 8.99 -5.53 0.88
C ILE A 61 9.19 -4.02 1.05
N ALA A 62 9.87 -3.40 0.08
CA ALA A 62 10.07 -1.95 -0.03
C ALA A 62 9.31 -1.37 -1.24
N LEU A 63 8.34 -2.12 -1.76
CA LEU A 63 7.42 -1.68 -2.80
C LEU A 63 6.36 -0.75 -2.20
N HIS A 64 5.90 0.18 -3.03
CA HIS A 64 4.81 1.11 -2.73
C HIS A 64 3.71 1.00 -3.78
N GLY A 65 2.50 1.46 -3.41
CA GLY A 65 1.33 1.40 -4.27
C GLY A 65 0.75 -0.02 -4.39
N GLU A 66 -0.02 -0.25 -5.45
CA GLU A 66 -0.78 -1.49 -5.61
C GLU A 66 0.07 -2.76 -5.50
N GLU A 67 1.26 -2.75 -6.11
CA GLU A 67 2.14 -3.94 -6.13
C GLU A 67 2.61 -4.36 -4.73
N GLY A 68 2.87 -3.40 -3.84
CA GLY A 68 3.35 -3.65 -2.47
C GLY A 68 2.27 -3.71 -1.41
N GLU A 69 1.13 -3.04 -1.62
CA GLU A 69 0.17 -2.70 -0.57
C GLU A 69 -1.20 -3.35 -0.75
N SER A 70 -1.56 -3.84 -1.95
CA SER A 70 -2.88 -4.43 -2.22
C SER A 70 -3.11 -5.82 -1.62
N GLY A 71 -2.06 -6.48 -1.14
CA GLY A 71 -2.09 -7.85 -0.65
C GLY A 71 -1.84 -8.92 -1.72
N ILE A 72 -1.90 -8.59 -3.01
CA ILE A 72 -1.73 -9.56 -4.09
C ILE A 72 -0.35 -10.23 -4.04
N LEU A 73 0.70 -9.45 -3.83
CA LEU A 73 2.07 -9.97 -3.69
C LEU A 73 2.18 -10.86 -2.45
N GLN A 74 1.64 -10.42 -1.31
CA GLN A 74 1.62 -11.16 -0.06
C GLN A 74 0.94 -12.52 -0.23
N SER A 75 -0.22 -12.57 -0.89
CA SER A 75 -0.93 -13.82 -1.20
C SER A 75 -0.09 -14.79 -2.06
N LYS A 76 0.68 -14.27 -3.00
CA LYS A 76 1.57 -15.09 -3.83
C LYS A 76 2.75 -15.63 -3.00
N MET A 77 3.34 -14.80 -2.13
CA MET A 77 4.42 -15.19 -1.24
C MET A 77 3.97 -16.23 -0.21
N ASP A 78 2.79 -16.04 0.40
CA ASP A 78 2.18 -17.01 1.33
C ASP A 78 2.04 -18.39 0.66
N LYS A 79 1.48 -18.45 -0.56
CA LYS A 79 1.33 -19.69 -1.33
C LYS A 79 2.67 -20.34 -1.70
N ALA A 80 3.68 -19.53 -1.92
CA ALA A 80 5.02 -20.00 -2.24
C ALA A 80 5.83 -20.39 -0.98
N GLY A 81 5.37 -20.08 0.22
CA GLY A 81 6.11 -20.30 1.47
C GLY A 81 7.33 -19.39 1.59
N ILE A 82 7.22 -18.14 1.14
CA ILE A 82 8.27 -17.13 1.21
C ILE A 82 8.00 -16.21 2.40
N ASP A 83 8.94 -16.12 3.33
CA ASP A 83 8.86 -15.20 4.46
C ASP A 83 9.11 -13.75 4.04
N TYR A 84 8.27 -12.82 4.49
CA TYR A 84 8.38 -11.41 4.16
C TYR A 84 8.05 -10.48 5.33
N THR A 85 8.43 -9.21 5.21
CA THR A 85 8.11 -8.18 6.20
C THR A 85 6.79 -7.51 5.91
N GLY A 86 6.09 -7.09 6.97
CA GLY A 86 4.84 -6.34 6.89
C GLY A 86 3.61 -7.19 7.19
N SER A 87 2.47 -6.67 6.82
CA SER A 87 1.17 -7.32 7.05
C SER A 87 0.87 -8.38 5.99
N GLY A 88 0.11 -9.41 6.37
CA GLY A 88 -0.32 -10.46 5.46
C GLY A 88 -1.45 -10.02 4.51
N PHE A 89 -1.80 -10.93 3.59
CA PHE A 89 -2.76 -10.69 2.51
C PHE A 89 -4.05 -9.99 2.93
N GLU A 90 -4.77 -10.54 3.92
CA GLU A 90 -6.08 -10.00 4.32
C GLU A 90 -5.98 -8.58 4.89
N ALA A 91 -4.95 -8.31 5.70
CA ALA A 91 -4.75 -6.97 6.26
C ALA A 91 -4.41 -5.95 5.16
N CYS A 92 -3.49 -6.29 4.25
CA CYS A 92 -3.15 -5.44 3.11
C CYS A 92 -4.38 -5.17 2.23
N LYS A 93 -5.09 -6.20 1.82
CA LYS A 93 -6.31 -6.11 0.99
C LYS A 93 -7.37 -5.20 1.62
N ASN A 94 -7.61 -5.39 2.92
CA ASN A 94 -8.63 -4.63 3.65
C ASN A 94 -8.24 -3.17 3.88
N SER A 95 -6.94 -2.87 4.03
CA SER A 95 -6.46 -1.50 4.22
C SER A 95 -6.26 -0.74 2.91
N TRP A 96 -5.99 -1.44 1.81
CA TRP A 96 -5.81 -0.84 0.49
C TRP A 96 -7.07 -0.17 -0.04
N ASP A 97 -8.22 -0.80 0.15
CA ASP A 97 -9.52 -0.27 -0.24
C ASP A 97 -10.11 0.58 0.88
N LYS A 98 -10.19 1.91 0.65
CA LYS A 98 -10.66 2.86 1.67
C LYS A 98 -12.10 2.63 2.11
N GLU A 99 -12.97 2.16 1.20
CA GLU A 99 -14.35 1.81 1.53
C GLU A 99 -14.38 0.62 2.49
N ILE A 100 -13.67 -0.47 2.14
CA ILE A 100 -13.60 -1.68 2.98
C ILE A 100 -12.99 -1.33 4.33
N CYS A 101 -11.85 -0.62 4.34
CA CYS A 101 -11.16 -0.20 5.56
C CYS A 101 -12.09 0.58 6.51
N LYS A 102 -12.75 1.62 5.99
CA LYS A 102 -13.65 2.46 6.80
C LYS A 102 -14.88 1.70 7.32
N ASN A 103 -15.41 0.77 6.53
CA ASN A 103 -16.52 -0.08 6.98
C ASN A 103 -16.07 -1.04 8.09
N ILE A 104 -14.87 -1.62 8.00
CA ILE A 104 -14.30 -2.44 9.09
C ILE A 104 -14.12 -1.59 10.36
N LEU A 105 -13.57 -0.38 10.24
CA LEU A 105 -13.43 0.53 11.39
C LEU A 105 -14.77 0.81 12.08
N ARG A 106 -15.83 1.09 11.30
CA ARG A 106 -17.20 1.30 11.83
C ARG A 106 -17.74 0.06 12.53
N GLN A 107 -17.57 -1.13 11.93
CA GLN A 107 -18.01 -2.40 12.54
C GLN A 107 -17.38 -2.68 13.90
N HIS A 108 -16.14 -2.20 14.08
CA HIS A 108 -15.39 -2.33 15.34
C HIS A 108 -15.51 -1.11 16.26
N ASN A 109 -16.42 -0.17 15.98
CA ASN A 109 -16.61 1.07 16.75
C ASN A 109 -15.34 1.94 16.84
N LEU A 110 -14.45 1.86 15.84
CA LEU A 110 -13.26 2.69 15.75
C LEU A 110 -13.61 4.00 15.03
N PRO A 111 -13.10 5.16 15.53
CA PRO A 111 -13.40 6.45 14.94
C PRO A 111 -12.91 6.53 13.49
N THR A 112 -13.78 6.95 12.60
CA THR A 112 -13.45 7.30 11.20
C THR A 112 -14.35 8.43 10.75
N PRO A 113 -13.86 9.43 10.00
CA PRO A 113 -14.70 10.47 9.43
C PRO A 113 -15.82 9.89 8.59
N ASP A 114 -16.95 10.59 8.53
CA ASP A 114 -18.03 10.22 7.63
C ASP A 114 -17.57 10.25 6.17
N PHE A 115 -18.22 9.45 5.34
CA PHE A 115 -17.87 9.32 3.94
C PHE A 115 -19.05 8.79 3.12
N TYR A 116 -19.04 9.14 1.86
CA TYR A 116 -19.85 8.53 0.79
C TYR A 116 -18.95 7.86 -0.23
N VAL A 117 -19.48 6.87 -0.93
CA VAL A 117 -18.79 6.17 -2.01
C VAL A 117 -19.63 6.30 -3.28
N TYR A 118 -19.02 6.78 -4.33
CA TYR A 118 -19.64 6.97 -5.64
C TYR A 118 -18.86 6.19 -6.69
N LYS A 119 -19.56 5.61 -7.65
CA LYS A 119 -18.95 4.84 -8.75
C LYS A 119 -18.60 5.70 -9.94
N THR A 120 -19.30 6.82 -10.08
CA THR A 120 -19.14 7.73 -11.23
C THR A 120 -19.12 9.18 -10.77
N PHE A 121 -18.49 10.04 -11.58
CA PHE A 121 -18.51 11.49 -11.34
C PHE A 121 -19.91 12.08 -11.45
N GLN A 122 -20.77 11.48 -12.28
CA GLN A 122 -22.15 11.90 -12.43
C GLN A 122 -22.94 11.73 -11.12
N GLU A 123 -22.74 10.61 -10.41
CA GLU A 123 -23.37 10.38 -9.10
C GLU A 123 -22.96 11.45 -8.07
N ILE A 124 -21.69 11.88 -8.11
CA ILE A 124 -21.22 12.97 -7.23
C ILE A 124 -21.97 14.28 -7.55
N ILE A 125 -22.13 14.62 -8.83
CA ILE A 125 -22.85 15.83 -9.25
C ILE A 125 -24.30 15.78 -8.79
N GLU A 126 -24.97 14.65 -8.96
CA GLU A 126 -26.37 14.45 -8.57
C GLU A 126 -26.57 14.53 -7.04
N SER A 127 -25.57 14.09 -6.28
CA SER A 127 -25.60 14.12 -4.81
C SER A 127 -25.03 15.42 -4.21
N LYS A 128 -24.70 16.43 -5.02
CA LYS A 128 -23.99 17.64 -4.58
C LYS A 128 -24.66 18.30 -3.37
N ASN A 129 -25.98 18.52 -3.42
CA ASN A 129 -26.71 19.19 -2.33
C ASN A 129 -26.64 18.42 -1.02
N GLU A 130 -26.77 17.10 -1.08
CA GLU A 130 -26.66 16.21 0.10
C GLU A 130 -25.24 16.25 0.70
N ILE A 131 -24.22 16.24 -0.17
CA ILE A 131 -22.81 16.34 0.25
C ILE A 131 -22.56 17.69 0.95
N GLU A 132 -23.03 18.80 0.37
CA GLU A 132 -22.86 20.15 0.94
C GLU A 132 -23.61 20.31 2.27
N GLU A 133 -24.80 19.73 2.41
CA GLU A 133 -25.56 19.73 3.65
C GLU A 133 -24.86 18.96 4.76
N GLN A 134 -24.32 17.77 4.44
CA GLN A 134 -23.63 16.90 5.40
C GLN A 134 -22.25 17.44 5.79
N PHE A 135 -21.50 18.01 4.85
CA PHE A 135 -20.10 18.40 5.03
C PHE A 135 -19.90 19.92 4.81
N GLN A 136 -20.34 20.72 5.74
CA GLN A 136 -20.41 22.18 5.60
C GLN A 136 -19.06 22.86 5.34
N GLU A 137 -17.93 22.27 5.77
CA GLU A 137 -16.58 22.85 5.60
C GLU A 137 -15.89 22.41 4.29
N GLY A 138 -16.50 21.48 3.53
CA GLY A 138 -15.93 20.90 2.33
C GLY A 138 -15.52 19.45 2.49
N VAL A 139 -15.07 18.86 1.40
CA VAL A 139 -14.74 17.43 1.31
C VAL A 139 -13.40 17.16 0.64
N PHE A 140 -12.84 16.00 0.91
CA PHE A 140 -11.77 15.42 0.10
C PHE A 140 -12.33 14.26 -0.74
N ILE A 141 -12.22 14.40 -2.06
CA ILE A 141 -12.51 13.33 -3.01
C ILE A 141 -11.24 12.53 -3.21
N LYS A 142 -11.33 11.21 -3.08
CA LYS A 142 -10.17 10.31 -3.12
C LYS A 142 -10.53 9.04 -3.86
N PRO A 143 -9.63 8.46 -4.68
CA PRO A 143 -9.80 7.11 -5.19
C PRO A 143 -9.89 6.11 -4.03
N CYS A 144 -10.74 5.09 -4.16
CA CYS A 144 -10.84 4.04 -3.16
C CYS A 144 -9.52 3.25 -3.02
N LYS A 145 -8.83 3.01 -4.12
CA LYS A 145 -7.64 2.15 -4.20
C LYS A 145 -6.46 2.92 -4.78
N GLU A 146 -5.89 3.82 -4.00
CA GLU A 146 -4.66 4.55 -4.31
C GLU A 146 -4.00 5.04 -3.03
N GLY A 147 -2.69 5.30 -3.09
CA GLY A 147 -1.87 5.77 -1.98
C GLY A 147 -1.23 7.14 -2.25
N SER A 148 -0.30 7.55 -1.39
CA SER A 148 0.61 8.71 -1.54
C SER A 148 -0.05 10.02 -1.97
N SER A 149 -1.32 10.24 -1.62
CA SER A 149 -2.11 11.42 -2.02
C SER A 149 -2.32 11.59 -3.53
N ILE A 150 -2.13 10.54 -4.31
CA ILE A 150 -2.40 10.55 -5.75
C ILE A 150 -3.89 10.76 -5.97
N ASP A 151 -4.25 11.65 -6.90
CA ASP A 151 -5.60 11.99 -7.31
C ASP A 151 -6.55 12.42 -6.16
N ILE A 152 -6.00 12.98 -5.07
CA ILE A 152 -6.81 13.58 -4.01
C ILE A 152 -7.18 15.01 -4.39
N ILE A 153 -8.48 15.29 -4.40
CA ILE A 153 -9.02 16.62 -4.68
C ILE A 153 -9.69 17.17 -3.41
N LYS A 154 -9.25 18.35 -2.97
CA LYS A 154 -9.94 19.10 -1.91
C LYS A 154 -10.98 20.01 -2.55
N VAL A 155 -12.23 19.88 -2.15
CA VAL A 155 -13.32 20.75 -2.53
C VAL A 155 -13.75 21.53 -1.29
N SER A 156 -13.63 22.88 -1.34
CA SER A 156 -14.10 23.78 -0.28
C SER A 156 -15.33 24.51 -0.78
N TYR A 157 -16.35 24.64 0.04
CA TYR A 157 -17.52 25.44 -0.30
C TYR A 157 -17.21 26.88 0.04
N VAL A 158 -17.40 27.78 -0.91
CA VAL A 158 -17.31 29.21 -0.67
C VAL A 158 -18.71 29.65 -0.22
N SER A 159 -18.82 30.07 1.01
CA SER A 159 -20.04 30.72 1.57
C SER A 159 -20.25 32.08 0.96
#